data_e333da2c5b974c1db00f947a05f8ae98
#
_entry.id   e333da2c5b974c1db00f947a05f8ae98
#
_cell.length_a   1.000
_cell.length_b   1.000
_cell.length_c   1.000
_cell.angle_alpha   90.00
_cell.angle_beta   90.00
_cell.angle_gamma   90.00
#
_symmetry.space_group_name_H-M   'P 1'
#
loop_
_entity.id
_entity.type
_entity.pdbx_description
1 polymer ?
#
loop_
_entity_poly.entity_id
_entity_poly.type
_entity_poly.pdbx_seq_one_letter_code
_entity_poly.pdbx_strand_id
1 'polypeptide(L)'
;MDKPEHPYLENTIPSMRAAFDHGADVVDLDLKLTKDQQLAVFHDATLEYRTEAKGEIGNYTMTELKQLDIGYGYTADGGKTFPFRGKGVGLMPTLDEVLTAFPHKDLLLHVKDGNHQTYEVLWGKLRAMTPERFNQMTVYGNDDGIAWLRQQSATLRLCSKTMMKAGLLRYLAVGWTGYVPHELHNMELHIPRRYAPLLWGWPGKFVDRMAAVNTRVMLVEGDGQWSAGFDTEESVTQIPPQFGGYVWTNRIDRVQPVLARRR
;
A
#
# COMPACT_ATOMS: atom_id res chain seq x y z
N MET A 1 0.87 -6.85 10.81
CA MET A 1 1.18 -6.35 12.18
C MET A 1 1.23 -7.56 13.12
N ASP A 2 2.37 -7.80 13.74
CA ASP A 2 2.58 -9.02 14.54
C ASP A 2 2.04 -8.89 15.97
N LYS A 3 1.86 -7.65 16.45
CA LYS A 3 1.35 -7.38 17.79
C LYS A 3 0.00 -6.66 17.70
N PRO A 4 -1.04 -7.17 18.41
CA PRO A 4 -2.36 -6.56 18.43
C PRO A 4 -2.37 -5.30 19.32
N GLU A 5 -1.96 -4.18 18.75
CA GLU A 5 -1.90 -2.89 19.46
C GLU A 5 -3.20 -2.06 19.32
N HIS A 6 -4.14 -2.52 18.48
CA HIS A 6 -5.45 -1.92 18.25
C HIS A 6 -6.49 -3.03 17.96
N PRO A 7 -7.80 -2.74 18.00
CA PRO A 7 -8.86 -3.75 17.89
C PRO A 7 -9.13 -4.26 16.46
N TYR A 8 -8.37 -3.81 15.45
CA TYR A 8 -8.63 -4.13 14.05
C TYR A 8 -7.66 -5.17 13.52
N LEU A 9 -8.17 -6.09 12.68
CA LEU A 9 -7.37 -7.00 11.87
C LEU A 9 -6.95 -6.29 10.57
N GLU A 10 -5.70 -6.44 10.17
CA GLU A 10 -5.19 -5.84 8.94
C GLU A 10 -5.91 -6.38 7.70
N ASN A 11 -5.87 -5.62 6.61
CA ASN A 11 -6.49 -6.00 5.34
C ASN A 11 -8.01 -6.31 5.44
N THR A 12 -8.72 -5.71 6.39
CA THR A 12 -10.17 -5.83 6.54
C THR A 12 -10.89 -4.51 6.30
N ILE A 13 -12.14 -4.57 5.87
CA ILE A 13 -12.98 -3.36 5.69
C ILE A 13 -13.09 -2.55 6.99
N PRO A 14 -13.27 -3.15 8.18
CA PRO A 14 -13.25 -2.40 9.44
C PRO A 14 -11.95 -1.64 9.70
N SER A 15 -10.77 -2.26 9.44
CA SER A 15 -9.48 -1.56 9.62
C SER A 15 -9.29 -0.41 8.64
N MET A 16 -9.66 -0.61 7.37
CA MET A 16 -9.60 0.44 6.34
C MET A 16 -10.53 1.61 6.67
N ARG A 17 -11.74 1.31 7.14
CA ARG A 17 -12.69 2.35 7.58
C ARG A 17 -12.13 3.16 8.73
N ALA A 18 -11.59 2.50 9.75
CA ALA A 18 -10.93 3.18 10.87
C ALA A 18 -9.77 4.06 10.40
N ALA A 19 -8.96 3.60 9.44
CA ALA A 19 -7.88 4.41 8.87
C ALA A 19 -8.42 5.67 8.18
N PHE A 20 -9.46 5.56 7.35
CA PHE A 20 -10.09 6.71 6.70
C PHE A 20 -10.78 7.65 7.69
N ASP A 21 -11.42 7.11 8.73
CA ASP A 21 -12.07 7.91 9.79
C ASP A 21 -11.03 8.69 10.61
N HIS A 22 -9.81 8.17 10.74
CA HIS A 22 -8.67 8.87 11.31
C HIS A 22 -7.96 9.81 10.32
N GLY A 23 -8.47 9.97 9.09
CA GLY A 23 -7.99 10.95 8.12
C GLY A 23 -6.88 10.43 7.21
N ALA A 24 -6.79 9.13 6.94
CA ALA A 24 -5.93 8.60 5.90
C ALA A 24 -6.38 9.12 4.53
N ASP A 25 -5.42 9.61 3.73
CA ASP A 25 -5.65 10.02 2.33
C ASP A 25 -5.68 8.78 1.42
N VAL A 26 -4.82 7.80 1.69
CA VAL A 26 -4.66 6.55 0.93
C VAL A 26 -4.58 5.37 1.90
N VAL A 27 -5.18 4.25 1.56
CA VAL A 27 -4.99 2.99 2.28
C VAL A 27 -4.33 1.96 1.36
N ASP A 28 -3.29 1.31 1.88
CA ASP A 28 -2.64 0.16 1.24
C ASP A 28 -3.39 -1.12 1.55
N LEU A 29 -3.51 -1.99 0.54
CA LEU A 29 -4.09 -3.32 0.69
C LEU A 29 -3.39 -4.34 -0.21
N ASP A 30 -3.22 -5.55 0.30
CA ASP A 30 -2.48 -6.62 -0.34
C ASP A 30 -3.40 -7.55 -1.11
N LEU A 31 -3.11 -7.78 -2.39
CA LEU A 31 -3.94 -8.58 -3.29
C LEU A 31 -3.30 -9.93 -3.61
N LYS A 32 -4.13 -10.97 -3.60
CA LYS A 32 -3.78 -12.32 -4.04
C LYS A 32 -4.92 -12.94 -4.84
N LEU A 33 -4.56 -13.73 -5.85
CA LEU A 33 -5.55 -14.42 -6.68
C LEU A 33 -6.01 -15.73 -6.00
N THR A 34 -7.32 -15.91 -5.90
CA THR A 34 -7.93 -17.15 -5.40
C THR A 34 -8.06 -18.21 -6.51
N LYS A 35 -8.35 -19.44 -6.13
CA LYS A 35 -8.61 -20.57 -7.06
C LYS A 35 -9.76 -20.28 -8.04
N ASP A 36 -10.77 -19.56 -7.59
CA ASP A 36 -11.94 -19.14 -8.38
C ASP A 36 -11.77 -17.74 -8.98
N GLN A 37 -10.51 -17.29 -9.15
CA GLN A 37 -10.11 -16.06 -9.83
C GLN A 37 -10.71 -14.77 -9.26
N GLN A 38 -10.96 -14.72 -7.97
CA GLN A 38 -11.25 -13.49 -7.27
C GLN A 38 -9.97 -12.89 -6.68
N LEU A 39 -9.96 -11.60 -6.42
CA LEU A 39 -8.85 -10.93 -5.73
C LEU A 39 -9.17 -10.84 -4.24
N ALA A 40 -8.61 -11.75 -3.47
CA ALA A 40 -8.67 -11.70 -2.01
C ALA A 40 -7.70 -10.65 -1.46
N VAL A 41 -8.09 -9.98 -0.38
CA VAL A 41 -7.24 -9.00 0.31
C VAL A 41 -6.61 -9.68 1.53
N PHE A 42 -5.30 -10.03 1.39
CA PHE A 42 -4.57 -10.78 2.41
C PHE A 42 -3.04 -10.60 2.23
N HIS A 43 -2.33 -10.39 3.34
CA HIS A 43 -0.90 -10.04 3.32
C HIS A 43 0.03 -11.24 3.12
N ASP A 44 -0.09 -12.29 3.95
CA ASP A 44 0.95 -13.30 4.09
C ASP A 44 1.05 -14.25 2.89
N ALA A 45 2.22 -14.82 2.66
CA ALA A 45 2.44 -15.77 1.57
C ALA A 45 1.54 -17.00 1.71
N THR A 46 1.33 -17.46 2.95
CA THR A 46 0.53 -18.64 3.29
C THR A 46 -0.44 -18.33 4.43
N LEU A 47 -1.39 -19.23 4.66
CA LEU A 47 -2.49 -19.04 5.62
C LEU A 47 -2.11 -19.33 7.07
N GLU A 48 -1.04 -20.11 7.33
CA GLU A 48 -0.72 -20.69 8.63
C GLU A 48 -0.48 -19.68 9.74
N TYR A 49 0.02 -18.49 9.37
CA TYR A 49 0.38 -17.49 10.38
C TYR A 49 -0.84 -16.78 10.96
N ARG A 50 -1.87 -16.55 10.13
CA ARG A 50 -3.05 -15.77 10.50
C ARG A 50 -4.31 -16.60 10.73
N THR A 51 -4.37 -17.80 10.16
CA THR A 51 -5.56 -18.64 10.17
C THR A 51 -5.25 -20.04 10.73
N GLU A 52 -6.28 -20.85 10.90
CA GLU A 52 -6.19 -22.27 11.23
C GLU A 52 -5.88 -23.16 10.01
N ALA A 53 -5.92 -22.60 8.79
CA ALA A 53 -5.66 -23.32 7.55
C ALA A 53 -4.18 -23.30 7.15
N LYS A 54 -3.83 -24.02 6.08
CA LYS A 54 -2.46 -24.15 5.57
C LYS A 54 -2.41 -23.90 4.06
N GLY A 55 -1.22 -23.48 3.59
CA GLY A 55 -0.96 -23.29 2.17
C GLY A 55 -1.33 -21.90 1.67
N GLU A 56 -1.31 -21.73 0.35
CA GLU A 56 -1.46 -20.45 -0.32
C GLU A 56 -2.92 -20.12 -0.63
N ILE A 57 -3.25 -18.84 -0.70
CA ILE A 57 -4.58 -18.31 -1.08
C ILE A 57 -5.07 -18.93 -2.39
N GLY A 58 -4.19 -19.08 -3.38
CA GLY A 58 -4.52 -19.63 -4.71
C GLY A 58 -5.04 -21.07 -4.72
N ASN A 59 -4.90 -21.80 -3.63
CA ASN A 59 -5.41 -23.16 -3.48
C ASN A 59 -6.88 -23.20 -3.04
N TYR A 60 -7.46 -22.06 -2.64
CA TYR A 60 -8.79 -21.94 -2.07
C TYR A 60 -9.69 -21.03 -2.91
N THR A 61 -10.99 -21.36 -2.93
CA THR A 61 -12.01 -20.42 -3.41
C THR A 61 -12.26 -19.33 -2.39
N MET A 62 -12.80 -18.20 -2.83
CA MET A 62 -13.15 -17.12 -1.89
C MET A 62 -14.19 -17.54 -0.85
N THR A 63 -15.10 -18.44 -1.22
CA THR A 63 -16.10 -18.99 -0.29
C THR A 63 -15.43 -19.79 0.83
N GLU A 64 -14.42 -20.61 0.52
CA GLU A 64 -13.65 -21.35 1.53
C GLU A 64 -12.84 -20.41 2.42
N LEU A 65 -12.17 -19.40 1.82
CA LEU A 65 -11.38 -18.42 2.56
C LEU A 65 -12.21 -17.61 3.56
N LYS A 66 -13.44 -17.29 3.24
CA LYS A 66 -14.37 -16.58 4.14
C LYS A 66 -14.82 -17.42 5.35
N GLN A 67 -14.62 -18.73 5.35
CA GLN A 67 -14.88 -19.57 6.52
C GLN A 67 -13.73 -19.55 7.52
N LEU A 68 -12.54 -19.09 7.11
CA LEU A 68 -11.35 -19.08 7.96
C LEU A 68 -11.37 -17.88 8.92
N ASP A 69 -10.81 -18.10 10.10
CA ASP A 69 -10.58 -17.05 11.09
C ASP A 69 -9.23 -16.35 10.84
N ILE A 70 -9.24 -15.22 10.15
CA ILE A 70 -8.02 -14.44 9.90
C ILE A 70 -7.46 -13.76 11.17
N GLY A 71 -8.12 -13.91 12.31
CA GLY A 71 -7.65 -13.47 13.63
C GLY A 71 -6.99 -14.56 14.46
N TYR A 72 -6.96 -15.80 13.95
CA TYR A 72 -6.60 -17.01 14.71
C TYR A 72 -5.18 -16.97 15.30
N GLY A 73 -4.18 -16.50 14.54
CA GLY A 73 -2.77 -16.57 14.88
C GLY A 73 -2.19 -15.34 15.60
N TYR A 74 -2.95 -14.25 15.75
CA TYR A 74 -2.42 -13.02 16.37
C TYR A 74 -2.12 -13.18 17.85
N THR A 75 -0.86 -12.94 18.24
CA THR A 75 -0.38 -13.02 19.62
C THR A 75 0.68 -11.95 19.89
N ALA A 76 0.72 -11.38 21.10
CA ALA A 76 1.75 -10.43 21.53
C ALA A 76 2.73 -11.04 22.56
N ASP A 77 2.44 -12.24 23.04
CA ASP A 77 3.12 -12.85 24.19
C ASP A 77 3.69 -14.24 23.89
N GLY A 78 4.03 -14.49 22.62
CA GLY A 78 4.64 -15.75 22.18
C GLY A 78 3.68 -16.94 22.18
N GLY A 79 2.39 -16.70 21.92
CA GLY A 79 1.39 -17.76 21.79
C GLY A 79 0.70 -18.14 23.10
N LYS A 80 0.82 -17.35 24.15
CA LYS A 80 0.10 -17.60 25.41
C LYS A 80 -1.35 -17.09 25.33
N THR A 81 -1.58 -15.96 24.64
CA THR A 81 -2.92 -15.43 24.40
C THR A 81 -3.12 -15.08 22.93
N PHE A 82 -4.38 -15.16 22.46
CA PHE A 82 -4.80 -14.89 21.09
C PHE A 82 -6.06 -14.00 21.10
N PRO A 83 -5.89 -12.67 21.22
CA PRO A 83 -7.01 -11.75 21.49
C PRO A 83 -8.01 -11.61 20.34
N PHE A 84 -7.63 -12.01 19.11
CA PHE A 84 -8.48 -11.95 17.92
C PHE A 84 -9.05 -13.29 17.47
N ARG A 85 -8.64 -14.39 18.11
CA ARG A 85 -9.13 -15.72 17.76
C ARG A 85 -10.66 -15.79 17.89
N GLY A 86 -11.32 -16.30 16.85
CA GLY A 86 -12.78 -16.35 16.74
C GLY A 86 -13.44 -15.03 16.28
N LYS A 87 -12.65 -13.98 16.02
CA LYS A 87 -13.17 -12.66 15.60
C LYS A 87 -12.95 -12.32 14.14
N GLY A 88 -12.21 -13.16 13.40
CA GLY A 88 -11.81 -12.91 12.02
C GLY A 88 -12.61 -13.67 10.97
N VAL A 89 -13.54 -14.54 11.36
CA VAL A 89 -14.35 -15.31 10.41
C VAL A 89 -15.21 -14.38 9.56
N GLY A 90 -15.17 -14.57 8.24
CA GLY A 90 -15.91 -13.75 7.27
C GLY A 90 -15.32 -12.36 7.02
N LEU A 91 -14.22 -11.99 7.67
CA LEU A 91 -13.64 -10.65 7.54
C LEU A 91 -12.60 -10.52 6.41
N MET A 92 -12.15 -11.61 5.78
CA MET A 92 -11.30 -11.52 4.59
C MET A 92 -12.13 -10.98 3.41
N PRO A 93 -11.87 -9.75 2.91
CA PRO A 93 -12.68 -9.19 1.83
C PRO A 93 -12.10 -9.55 0.46
N THR A 94 -12.94 -9.44 -0.56
CA THR A 94 -12.50 -9.31 -1.96
C THR A 94 -12.17 -7.85 -2.28
N LEU A 95 -11.41 -7.61 -3.35
CA LEU A 95 -11.21 -6.26 -3.88
C LEU A 95 -12.54 -5.59 -4.24
N ASP A 96 -13.51 -6.34 -4.80
CA ASP A 96 -14.82 -5.78 -5.17
C ASP A 96 -15.61 -5.27 -3.95
N GLU A 97 -15.54 -6.00 -2.83
CA GLU A 97 -16.14 -5.55 -1.57
C GLU A 97 -15.46 -4.28 -1.03
N VAL A 98 -14.13 -4.19 -1.14
CA VAL A 98 -13.39 -2.98 -0.75
C VAL A 98 -13.75 -1.79 -1.65
N LEU A 99 -13.78 -1.99 -2.97
CA LEU A 99 -14.15 -0.95 -3.93
C LEU A 99 -15.58 -0.43 -3.69
N THR A 100 -16.49 -1.33 -3.32
CA THR A 100 -17.88 -0.99 -2.96
C THR A 100 -17.97 -0.23 -1.64
N ALA A 101 -17.18 -0.65 -0.64
CA ALA A 101 -17.17 -0.02 0.69
C ALA A 101 -16.55 1.40 0.67
N PHE A 102 -15.65 1.67 -0.29
CA PHE A 102 -14.88 2.92 -0.38
C PHE A 102 -14.88 3.50 -1.81
N PRO A 103 -16.04 3.89 -2.35
CA PRO A 103 -16.20 4.28 -3.77
C PRO A 103 -15.44 5.55 -4.16
N HIS A 104 -15.05 6.40 -3.18
CA HIS A 104 -14.42 7.69 -3.41
C HIS A 104 -13.08 7.85 -2.67
N LYS A 105 -12.46 6.72 -2.28
CA LYS A 105 -11.20 6.75 -1.53
C LYS A 105 -10.04 6.26 -2.39
N ASP A 106 -8.89 6.87 -2.21
CA ASP A 106 -7.66 6.47 -2.87
C ASP A 106 -7.12 5.17 -2.27
N LEU A 107 -6.71 4.25 -3.14
CA LEU A 107 -6.21 2.93 -2.73
C LEU A 107 -4.87 2.63 -3.39
N LEU A 108 -3.94 2.09 -2.60
CA LEU A 108 -2.72 1.46 -3.08
C LEU A 108 -2.94 -0.06 -3.12
N LEU A 109 -2.91 -0.62 -4.30
CA LEU A 109 -3.19 -2.03 -4.57
C LEU A 109 -1.87 -2.79 -4.72
N HIS A 110 -1.43 -3.47 -3.69
CA HIS A 110 -0.18 -4.21 -3.68
C HIS A 110 -0.39 -5.67 -4.12
N VAL A 111 0.06 -6.03 -5.32
CA VAL A 111 0.01 -7.42 -5.80
C VAL A 111 1.14 -8.22 -5.17
N LYS A 112 0.80 -9.16 -4.28
CA LYS A 112 1.76 -9.90 -3.43
C LYS A 112 2.18 -11.26 -3.97
N ASP A 113 1.34 -11.92 -4.75
CA ASP A 113 1.63 -13.28 -5.22
C ASP A 113 2.55 -13.34 -6.44
N GLY A 114 2.80 -12.21 -7.09
CA GLY A 114 3.66 -12.12 -8.27
C GLY A 114 3.17 -12.88 -9.50
N ASN A 115 1.97 -13.46 -9.45
CA ASN A 115 1.37 -14.22 -10.54
C ASN A 115 0.88 -13.27 -11.64
N HIS A 116 1.25 -13.52 -12.89
CA HIS A 116 0.81 -12.72 -14.03
C HIS A 116 -0.71 -12.65 -14.16
N GLN A 117 -1.42 -13.75 -13.93
CA GLN A 117 -2.89 -13.81 -13.97
C GLN A 117 -3.55 -12.86 -12.97
N THR A 118 -2.91 -12.60 -11.80
CA THR A 118 -3.41 -11.61 -10.82
C THR A 118 -3.46 -10.22 -11.44
N TYR A 119 -2.44 -9.84 -12.22
CA TYR A 119 -2.41 -8.55 -12.93
C TYR A 119 -3.45 -8.47 -14.04
N GLU A 120 -3.70 -9.57 -14.77
CA GLU A 120 -4.75 -9.63 -15.81
C GLU A 120 -6.14 -9.44 -15.21
N VAL A 121 -6.45 -10.16 -14.11
CA VAL A 121 -7.73 -10.02 -13.39
C VAL A 121 -7.87 -8.60 -12.81
N LEU A 122 -6.81 -8.07 -12.20
CA LEU A 122 -6.80 -6.71 -11.68
C LEU A 122 -7.04 -5.68 -12.80
N TRP A 123 -6.33 -5.80 -13.93
CA TRP A 123 -6.52 -4.91 -15.08
C TRP A 123 -7.95 -4.98 -15.64
N GLY A 124 -8.54 -6.16 -15.70
CA GLY A 124 -9.94 -6.33 -16.10
C GLY A 124 -10.90 -5.47 -15.28
N LYS A 125 -10.64 -5.34 -13.96
CA LYS A 125 -11.42 -4.48 -13.05
C LYS A 125 -11.09 -2.99 -13.22
N LEU A 126 -9.81 -2.65 -13.29
CA LEU A 126 -9.35 -1.25 -13.39
C LEU A 126 -9.85 -0.57 -14.67
N ARG A 127 -9.73 -1.22 -15.82
CA ARG A 127 -10.16 -0.68 -17.12
C ARG A 127 -11.67 -0.46 -17.24
N ALA A 128 -12.47 -1.09 -16.38
CA ALA A 128 -13.92 -0.92 -16.33
C ALA A 128 -14.37 0.23 -15.43
N MET A 129 -13.45 0.89 -14.71
CA MET A 129 -13.75 2.00 -13.83
C MET A 129 -14.00 3.30 -14.60
N THR A 130 -14.72 4.24 -13.98
CA THR A 130 -14.76 5.62 -14.49
C THR A 130 -13.38 6.26 -14.39
N PRO A 131 -13.06 7.29 -15.20
CA PRO A 131 -11.77 7.99 -15.15
C PRO A 131 -11.42 8.50 -13.74
N GLU A 132 -12.42 9.02 -13.01
CA GLU A 132 -12.26 9.56 -11.66
C GLU A 132 -11.84 8.43 -10.70
N ARG A 133 -12.54 7.28 -10.77
CA ARG A 133 -12.23 6.12 -9.92
C ARG A 133 -10.88 5.51 -10.25
N PHE A 134 -10.56 5.40 -11.53
CA PHE A 134 -9.28 4.91 -12.03
C PHE A 134 -8.11 5.76 -11.48
N ASN A 135 -8.25 7.09 -11.48
CA ASN A 135 -7.23 8.01 -10.95
C ASN A 135 -7.00 7.91 -9.44
N GLN A 136 -7.91 7.28 -8.71
CA GLN A 136 -7.75 6.99 -7.28
C GLN A 136 -6.94 5.72 -7.01
N MET A 137 -6.66 4.92 -8.04
CA MET A 137 -5.91 3.68 -7.91
C MET A 137 -4.42 3.89 -8.16
N THR A 138 -3.61 3.22 -7.36
CA THR A 138 -2.18 3.03 -7.58
C THR A 138 -1.89 1.54 -7.46
N VAL A 139 -1.00 0.98 -8.29
CA VAL A 139 -0.64 -0.44 -8.20
C VAL A 139 0.85 -0.58 -7.91
N TYR A 140 1.17 -1.36 -6.89
CA TYR A 140 2.52 -1.77 -6.54
C TYR A 140 2.66 -3.29 -6.72
N GLY A 141 3.83 -3.75 -7.19
CA GLY A 141 4.06 -5.16 -7.39
C GLY A 141 5.45 -5.50 -7.91
N ASN A 142 5.60 -6.72 -8.43
CA ASN A 142 6.85 -7.16 -9.04
C ASN A 142 7.11 -6.45 -10.38
N ASP A 143 8.36 -6.48 -10.84
CA ASP A 143 8.80 -5.73 -12.02
C ASP A 143 8.07 -6.16 -13.30
N ASP A 144 7.86 -7.46 -13.51
CA ASP A 144 7.25 -8.00 -14.73
C ASP A 144 5.76 -7.61 -14.83
N GLY A 145 5.01 -7.77 -13.75
CA GLY A 145 3.59 -7.40 -13.70
C GLY A 145 3.37 -5.90 -13.84
N ILE A 146 4.21 -5.09 -13.20
CA ILE A 146 4.15 -3.62 -13.32
C ILE A 146 4.56 -3.17 -14.72
N ALA A 147 5.59 -3.78 -15.34
CA ALA A 147 5.96 -3.50 -16.72
C ALA A 147 4.83 -3.85 -17.70
N TRP A 148 4.13 -4.96 -17.47
CA TRP A 148 2.97 -5.34 -18.27
C TRP A 148 1.81 -4.34 -18.11
N LEU A 149 1.47 -3.94 -16.88
CA LEU A 149 0.45 -2.90 -16.64
C LEU A 149 0.80 -1.56 -17.29
N ARG A 150 2.09 -1.19 -17.32
CA ARG A 150 2.55 0.03 -18.01
C ARG A 150 2.26 0.00 -19.51
N GLN A 151 2.30 -1.17 -20.15
CA GLN A 151 1.91 -1.34 -21.55
C GLN A 151 0.40 -1.21 -21.75
N GLN A 152 -0.41 -1.58 -20.73
CA GLN A 152 -1.87 -1.46 -20.79
C GLN A 152 -2.34 -0.02 -20.56
N SER A 153 -1.65 0.75 -19.72
CA SER A 153 -2.03 2.13 -19.38
C SER A 153 -0.82 3.03 -19.16
N ALA A 154 -0.79 4.15 -19.89
CA ALA A 154 0.21 5.18 -19.72
C ALA A 154 -0.06 6.09 -18.51
N THR A 155 -1.30 6.13 -17.99
CA THR A 155 -1.74 7.08 -16.95
C THR A 155 -1.92 6.46 -15.56
N LEU A 156 -2.02 5.13 -15.46
CA LEU A 156 -2.11 4.44 -14.18
C LEU A 156 -0.85 4.70 -13.36
N ARG A 157 -1.01 5.09 -12.10
CA ARG A 157 0.11 5.18 -11.19
C ARG A 157 0.59 3.78 -10.82
N LEU A 158 1.86 3.53 -11.08
CA LEU A 158 2.49 2.22 -10.92
C LEU A 158 3.77 2.36 -10.12
N CYS A 159 4.11 1.32 -9.35
CA CYS A 159 5.36 1.26 -8.61
C CYS A 159 5.93 -0.16 -8.61
N SER A 160 7.21 -0.29 -8.92
CA SER A 160 8.03 -1.44 -8.54
C SER A 160 9.36 -0.95 -7.99
N LYS A 161 10.05 -1.81 -7.23
CA LYS A 161 11.34 -1.43 -6.63
C LYS A 161 12.38 -1.03 -7.68
N THR A 162 12.48 -1.77 -8.76
CA THR A 162 13.47 -1.54 -9.81
C THR A 162 13.16 -0.26 -10.60
N MET A 163 11.88 -0.04 -10.96
CA MET A 163 11.46 1.19 -11.65
C MET A 163 11.74 2.43 -10.80
N MET A 164 11.37 2.39 -9.54
CA MET A 164 11.59 3.50 -8.61
C MET A 164 13.10 3.81 -8.47
N LYS A 165 13.92 2.77 -8.25
CA LYS A 165 15.39 2.91 -8.14
C LYS A 165 16.00 3.50 -9.41
N ALA A 166 15.62 2.99 -10.58
CA ALA A 166 16.14 3.48 -11.86
C ALA A 166 15.77 4.95 -12.09
N GLY A 167 14.50 5.32 -11.88
CA GLY A 167 14.03 6.68 -12.03
C GLY A 167 14.72 7.67 -11.07
N LEU A 168 14.88 7.28 -9.80
CA LEU A 168 15.55 8.11 -8.78
C LEU A 168 17.04 8.29 -9.09
N LEU A 169 17.75 7.24 -9.54
CA LEU A 169 19.16 7.37 -9.96
C LEU A 169 19.31 8.33 -11.14
N ARG A 170 18.40 8.26 -12.13
CA ARG A 170 18.38 9.23 -13.23
C ARG A 170 18.08 10.64 -12.74
N TYR A 171 17.12 10.80 -11.83
CA TYR A 171 16.82 12.10 -11.25
C TYR A 171 18.02 12.69 -10.49
N LEU A 172 18.79 11.89 -9.78
CA LEU A 172 20.01 12.35 -9.12
C LEU A 172 21.02 12.92 -10.14
N ALA A 173 21.09 12.34 -11.33
CA ALA A 173 22.01 12.81 -12.38
C ALA A 173 21.56 14.11 -13.05
N VAL A 174 20.24 14.35 -13.24
CA VAL A 174 19.74 15.46 -14.06
C VAL A 174 18.79 16.42 -13.32
N GLY A 175 18.29 16.05 -12.16
CA GLY A 175 17.25 16.81 -11.42
C GLY A 175 17.68 18.20 -10.94
N TRP A 176 18.98 18.48 -10.88
CA TRP A 176 19.53 19.82 -10.62
C TRP A 176 19.07 20.84 -11.66
N THR A 177 18.78 20.41 -12.90
CA THR A 177 18.23 21.25 -13.97
C THR A 177 16.75 21.57 -13.78
N GLY A 178 16.05 20.82 -12.91
CA GLY A 178 14.58 20.84 -12.76
C GLY A 178 13.85 19.81 -13.62
N TYR A 179 14.57 19.11 -14.52
CA TYR A 179 13.98 18.07 -15.37
C TYR A 179 13.59 16.82 -14.55
N VAL A 180 12.39 16.28 -14.83
CA VAL A 180 11.92 15.02 -14.28
C VAL A 180 12.00 13.93 -15.34
N PRO A 181 12.80 12.89 -15.15
CA PRO A 181 12.89 11.77 -16.08
C PRO A 181 11.55 11.10 -16.31
N HIS A 182 11.30 10.65 -17.54
CA HIS A 182 10.04 10.01 -17.93
C HIS A 182 9.72 8.75 -17.07
N GLU A 183 10.75 8.07 -16.60
CA GLU A 183 10.62 6.91 -15.71
C GLU A 183 9.95 7.24 -14.38
N LEU A 184 9.94 8.51 -13.99
CA LEU A 184 9.27 8.98 -12.77
C LEU A 184 7.86 9.52 -13.03
N HIS A 185 7.30 9.37 -14.24
CA HIS A 185 5.95 9.81 -14.54
C HIS A 185 4.92 8.75 -14.16
N ASN A 186 3.77 9.18 -13.63
CA ASN A 186 2.66 8.31 -13.23
C ASN A 186 3.12 7.19 -12.29
N MET A 187 3.76 7.57 -11.19
CA MET A 187 4.31 6.65 -10.19
C MET A 187 3.81 6.96 -8.77
N GLU A 188 4.11 6.04 -7.88
CA GLU A 188 4.20 6.30 -6.46
C GLU A 188 5.63 5.98 -6.00
N LEU A 189 6.28 6.95 -5.36
CA LEU A 189 7.67 6.84 -4.91
C LEU A 189 7.70 6.64 -3.40
N HIS A 190 8.11 5.47 -2.94
CA HIS A 190 8.40 5.23 -1.53
C HIS A 190 9.85 5.61 -1.25
N ILE A 191 10.04 6.75 -0.61
CA ILE A 191 11.37 7.32 -0.37
C ILE A 191 11.73 7.18 1.10
N PRO A 192 12.76 6.38 1.44
CA PRO A 192 13.24 6.30 2.80
C PRO A 192 13.77 7.67 3.27
N ARG A 193 13.35 8.10 4.45
CA ARG A 193 13.74 9.39 5.04
C ARG A 193 15.24 9.64 4.99
N ARG A 194 16.04 8.60 5.21
CA ARG A 194 17.50 8.65 5.17
C ARG A 194 18.06 9.16 3.83
N TYR A 195 17.43 8.82 2.70
CA TYR A 195 17.92 9.15 1.36
C TYR A 195 17.23 10.36 0.75
N ALA A 196 16.09 10.77 1.31
CA ALA A 196 15.30 11.89 0.81
C ALA A 196 16.09 13.22 0.66
N PRO A 197 16.97 13.61 1.61
CA PRO A 197 17.76 14.84 1.48
C PRO A 197 18.73 14.89 0.30
N LEU A 198 19.05 13.73 -0.32
CA LEU A 198 19.93 13.66 -1.49
C LEU A 198 19.22 14.10 -2.78
N LEU A 199 17.89 14.20 -2.77
CA LEU A 199 17.09 14.49 -3.96
C LEU A 199 17.05 16.01 -4.22
N TRP A 200 17.36 16.39 -5.46
CA TRP A 200 17.36 17.79 -5.87
C TRP A 200 16.01 18.48 -5.64
N GLY A 201 16.06 19.56 -4.87
CA GLY A 201 14.85 20.32 -4.53
C GLY A 201 14.05 19.77 -3.33
N TRP A 202 14.59 18.78 -2.62
CA TRP A 202 13.97 18.29 -1.40
C TRP A 202 13.79 19.40 -0.32
N PRO A 203 12.68 19.44 0.42
CA PRO A 203 11.51 18.58 0.26
C PRO A 203 10.47 19.15 -0.72
N GLY A 204 10.18 20.44 -0.72
CA GLY A 204 9.03 21.04 -1.38
C GLY A 204 9.11 21.00 -2.90
N LYS A 205 10.17 21.59 -3.50
CA LYS A 205 10.34 21.61 -4.97
C LYS A 205 10.40 20.20 -5.58
N PHE A 206 10.91 19.22 -4.85
CA PHE A 206 10.91 17.83 -5.29
C PHE A 206 9.49 17.30 -5.39
N VAL A 207 8.68 17.49 -4.33
CA VAL A 207 7.28 17.05 -4.29
C VAL A 207 6.48 17.72 -5.40
N ASP A 208 6.63 19.05 -5.59
CA ASP A 208 5.93 19.81 -6.63
C ASP A 208 6.26 19.29 -8.05
N ARG A 209 7.54 18.99 -8.31
CA ARG A 209 8.00 18.42 -9.59
C ARG A 209 7.40 17.04 -9.86
N MET A 210 7.34 16.18 -8.84
CA MET A 210 6.73 14.86 -8.96
C MET A 210 5.23 14.96 -9.18
N ALA A 211 4.55 15.85 -8.45
CA ALA A 211 3.12 16.09 -8.62
C ALA A 211 2.77 16.58 -10.04
N ALA A 212 3.63 17.43 -10.65
CA ALA A 212 3.43 17.94 -12.02
C ALA A 212 3.46 16.80 -13.09
N VAL A 213 3.99 15.63 -12.77
CA VAL A 213 4.04 14.46 -13.65
C VAL A 213 3.16 13.30 -13.13
N ASN A 214 2.12 13.61 -12.33
CA ASN A 214 1.19 12.66 -11.72
C ASN A 214 1.89 11.59 -10.85
N THR A 215 2.97 11.97 -10.16
CA THR A 215 3.73 11.07 -9.28
C THR A 215 3.55 11.49 -7.83
N ARG A 216 3.16 10.55 -6.99
CA ARG A 216 3.03 10.74 -5.54
C ARG A 216 4.36 10.44 -4.86
N VAL A 217 4.70 11.25 -3.86
CA VAL A 217 5.87 11.05 -3.02
C VAL A 217 5.42 10.58 -1.65
N MET A 218 5.73 9.34 -1.31
CA MET A 218 5.49 8.72 -0.03
C MET A 218 6.78 8.67 0.77
N LEU A 219 6.85 9.39 1.89
CA LEU A 219 7.99 9.30 2.80
C LEU A 219 7.80 8.10 3.72
N VAL A 220 8.80 7.22 3.76
CA VAL A 220 8.84 6.05 4.64
C VAL A 220 9.99 6.17 5.62
N GLU A 221 9.83 5.61 6.81
CA GLU A 221 10.90 5.47 7.81
C GLU A 221 11.83 4.31 7.41
N GLY A 222 12.97 4.18 8.08
CA GLY A 222 13.90 3.09 7.85
C GLY A 222 14.90 3.31 6.72
N ASP A 223 15.50 2.21 6.27
CA ASP A 223 16.64 2.19 5.36
C ASP A 223 16.30 1.81 3.91
N GLY A 224 15.02 1.57 3.62
CA GLY A 224 14.53 1.21 2.29
C GLY A 224 14.52 -0.29 1.99
N GLN A 225 14.83 -1.15 2.94
CA GLN A 225 14.61 -2.60 2.78
C GLN A 225 13.12 -2.92 2.82
N TRP A 226 12.40 -2.26 3.73
CA TRP A 226 10.95 -2.38 3.93
C TRP A 226 10.34 -1.00 4.08
N SER A 227 9.05 -0.88 3.78
CA SER A 227 8.28 0.33 4.06
C SER A 227 7.96 0.40 5.56
N ALA A 228 8.91 0.92 6.33
CA ALA A 228 8.69 1.20 7.75
C ALA A 228 7.86 2.47 7.92
N GLY A 229 6.91 2.43 8.86
CA GLY A 229 5.99 3.55 9.11
C GLY A 229 6.54 4.56 10.10
N PHE A 230 6.09 5.80 9.95
CA PHE A 230 6.18 6.83 11.00
C PHE A 230 5.08 6.54 12.03
N ASP A 231 5.35 5.67 13.00
CA ASP A 231 4.33 5.10 13.89
C ASP A 231 4.32 5.73 15.29
N THR A 232 5.20 6.69 15.55
CA THR A 232 5.33 7.40 16.82
C THR A 232 5.34 8.92 16.63
N GLU A 233 4.94 9.68 17.64
CA GLU A 233 5.02 11.15 17.62
C GLU A 233 6.45 11.62 17.37
N GLU A 234 7.45 10.95 17.97
CA GLU A 234 8.85 11.28 17.79
C GLU A 234 9.30 11.12 16.33
N SER A 235 8.93 10.01 15.67
CA SER A 235 9.26 9.78 14.26
C SER A 235 8.67 10.88 13.37
N VAL A 236 7.44 11.31 13.63
CA VAL A 236 6.77 12.41 12.90
C VAL A 236 7.54 13.73 12.99
N THR A 237 8.21 14.01 14.12
CA THR A 237 9.01 15.24 14.27
C THR A 237 10.20 15.31 13.31
N GLN A 238 10.64 14.15 12.79
CA GLN A 238 11.73 14.05 11.81
C GLN A 238 11.31 14.39 10.37
N ILE A 239 10.02 14.56 10.12
CA ILE A 239 9.50 14.96 8.80
C ILE A 239 9.77 16.45 8.61
N PRO A 240 10.41 16.89 7.49
CA PRO A 240 10.65 18.31 7.26
C PRO A 240 9.35 19.12 7.22
N PRO A 241 9.29 20.34 7.82
CA PRO A 241 8.08 21.16 7.84
C PRO A 241 7.51 21.49 6.45
N GLN A 242 8.37 21.61 5.42
CA GLN A 242 7.99 21.95 4.05
C GLN A 242 7.67 20.70 3.21
N PHE A 243 7.62 19.51 3.81
CA PHE A 243 7.26 18.30 3.09
C PHE A 243 5.73 18.25 2.87
N GLY A 244 5.31 18.42 1.62
CA GLY A 244 3.90 18.40 1.21
C GLY A 244 3.44 17.07 0.59
N GLY A 245 4.25 16.00 0.68
CA GLY A 245 3.88 14.67 0.19
C GLY A 245 3.13 13.83 1.22
N TYR A 246 3.06 12.53 0.95
CA TYR A 246 2.39 11.54 1.80
C TYR A 246 3.37 10.93 2.81
N VAL A 247 2.85 10.49 3.94
CA VAL A 247 3.62 9.83 5.00
C VAL A 247 3.06 8.44 5.22
N TRP A 248 3.93 7.44 5.17
CA TRP A 248 3.56 6.05 5.45
C TRP A 248 3.48 5.81 6.97
N THR A 249 2.38 5.25 7.44
CA THR A 249 2.20 4.88 8.84
C THR A 249 1.29 3.66 8.99
N ASN A 250 1.59 2.82 9.98
CA ASN A 250 0.71 1.77 10.47
C ASN A 250 -0.16 2.24 11.66
N ARG A 251 0.07 3.45 12.16
CA ARG A 251 -0.56 4.01 13.35
C ARG A 251 -1.12 5.40 13.09
N ILE A 252 -2.01 5.48 12.08
CA ILE A 252 -2.67 6.75 11.72
C ILE A 252 -3.39 7.39 12.92
N ASP A 253 -3.92 6.57 13.82
CA ASP A 253 -4.56 6.99 15.08
C ASP A 253 -3.65 7.85 15.97
N ARG A 254 -2.33 7.57 15.98
CA ARG A 254 -1.31 8.32 16.74
C ARG A 254 -0.70 9.46 15.95
N VAL A 255 -0.51 9.26 14.65
CA VAL A 255 0.30 10.12 13.79
C VAL A 255 -0.49 11.30 13.24
N GLN A 256 -1.74 11.09 12.82
CA GLN A 256 -2.54 12.13 12.22
C GLN A 256 -2.76 13.35 13.13
N PRO A 257 -3.05 13.20 14.45
CA PRO A 257 -3.20 14.36 15.33
C PRO A 257 -1.93 15.21 15.45
N VAL A 258 -0.75 14.59 15.32
CA VAL A 258 0.54 15.31 15.35
C VAL A 258 0.78 16.04 14.03
N LEU A 259 0.51 15.39 12.89
CA LEU A 259 0.61 16.02 11.56
C LEU A 259 -0.35 17.20 11.41
N ALA A 260 -1.58 17.07 11.93
CA ALA A 260 -2.57 18.15 11.87
C ALA A 260 -2.17 19.41 12.62
N ARG A 261 -1.40 19.28 13.71
CA ARG A 261 -0.87 20.43 14.49
C ARG A 261 0.31 21.13 13.80
N ARG A 262 0.90 20.51 12.75
CA ARG A 262 2.06 21.05 12.02
C ARG A 262 1.67 21.79 10.74
N ARG A 263 0.41 21.67 10.31
CA ARG A 263 -0.18 22.41 9.19
C ARG A 263 -0.73 23.75 9.68
#